data_fe6b50a5f8321a9ac9fb6a82c2cfefb9
#
_entry.id   fe6b50a5f8321a9ac9fb6a82c2cfefb9
#
_cell.length_a   1.000
_cell.length_b   1.000
_cell.length_c   1.000
_cell.angle_alpha   90.00
_cell.angle_beta   90.00
_cell.angle_gamma   90.00
#
_symmetry.space_group_name_H-M   'P 1'
#
loop_
_entity.id
_entity.type
_entity.pdbx_description
1 polymer ?
#
loop_
_entity_poly.entity_id
_entity_poly.type
_entity_poly.pdbx_seq_one_letter_code
_entity_poly.pdbx_strand_id
1 'polypeptide(L)'
;DRSVSRGLGDVYKRQPQKLSTIKAALLLPFQEDKRMVEYYEGFLMAVDSLKRTGVSLDLYVYDSGKDISTLNTILAKNEMKSMNIIIGPMHQNQIKPLSDFAEKNDIRLVIPFSQKGEEVFKNPAIYQINTPQSYLYSEVYEHFTRQFPNANVIFIEPSSADKEKAEFISGLKQELKSKGIPMRTVSESATKETLKATLRSDKENIFIPTSGSNVLLIKVLPQLTLLVRENPAEKIHLFGYPEWQTYTRDHLENFFELDVYFYSSFYTNTLFPAAVQFTNAYHKWYSKDLASKYPNYAMLGFDTGFFFLKGLSLYSSELENNLPKMNLTPIQTGFKFQRVNNWGGFINKKVFFIRFTKNFELVKLDFE
;
A
#
# COMPACT_ATOMS: atom_id res chain seq x y z
N ASP A 1 -4.42 58.07 22.26
CA ASP A 1 -4.39 56.63 22.40
C ASP A 1 -5.10 55.93 21.24
N ARG A 2 -4.33 55.57 20.26
CA ARG A 2 -4.80 54.76 19.15
C ARG A 2 -4.22 53.35 19.33
N SER A 3 -4.95 52.50 19.99
CA SER A 3 -4.68 51.07 20.00
C SER A 3 -5.08 50.48 18.65
N VAL A 4 -4.09 50.10 17.88
CA VAL A 4 -4.26 49.40 16.62
C VAL A 4 -4.66 47.97 16.92
N SER A 5 -5.94 47.68 16.78
CA SER A 5 -6.44 46.29 16.68
C SER A 5 -6.06 45.75 15.34
N ARG A 6 -4.88 45.10 15.26
CA ARG A 6 -4.48 44.26 14.13
C ARG A 6 -4.68 42.80 14.52
N GLY A 7 -5.56 42.12 13.79
CA GLY A 7 -5.40 40.72 13.58
C GLY A 7 -6.42 39.75 14.12
N LEU A 8 -7.71 40.02 13.95
CA LEU A 8 -8.74 38.96 14.09
C LEU A 8 -9.72 38.92 12.90
N GLY A 9 -9.31 39.48 11.76
CA GLY A 9 -10.19 39.71 10.63
C GLY A 9 -10.11 38.77 9.44
N ASP A 10 -9.26 37.76 9.41
CA ASP A 10 -9.08 36.96 8.21
C ASP A 10 -9.02 35.43 8.45
N VAL A 11 -9.75 34.94 9.42
CA VAL A 11 -10.18 33.53 9.39
C VAL A 11 -11.62 33.52 8.86
N TYR A 12 -11.84 34.09 7.69
CA TYR A 12 -12.95 33.68 6.87
C TYR A 12 -12.66 32.20 6.53
N LYS A 13 -13.32 31.28 7.22
CA LYS A 13 -13.50 29.92 6.75
C LYS A 13 -14.01 30.03 5.33
N ARG A 14 -13.13 29.81 4.34
CA ARG A 14 -13.55 29.64 2.95
C ARG A 14 -14.62 28.55 3.03
N GLN A 15 -15.85 28.90 2.69
CA GLN A 15 -16.90 27.88 2.59
C GLN A 15 -16.39 26.80 1.64
N PRO A 16 -16.58 25.51 1.96
CA PRO A 16 -16.12 24.43 1.11
C PRO A 16 -16.67 24.67 -0.30
N GLN A 17 -15.78 25.02 -1.24
CA GLN A 17 -16.20 25.16 -2.62
C GLN A 17 -16.38 23.77 -3.21
N LYS A 18 -17.63 23.41 -3.48
CA LYS A 18 -17.94 22.21 -4.24
C LYS A 18 -17.45 22.39 -5.67
N LEU A 19 -16.55 21.50 -6.13
CA LEU A 19 -16.08 21.52 -7.51
C LEU A 19 -17.24 21.17 -8.44
N SER A 20 -17.49 22.01 -9.44
CA SER A 20 -18.50 21.73 -10.48
C SER A 20 -18.01 20.65 -11.44
N THR A 21 -16.72 20.68 -11.78
CA THR A 21 -16.05 19.69 -12.61
C THR A 21 -14.65 19.46 -12.02
N ILE A 22 -14.26 18.20 -11.84
CA ILE A 22 -12.93 17.83 -11.39
C ILE A 22 -12.02 17.74 -12.61
N LYS A 23 -10.93 18.50 -12.61
CA LYS A 23 -9.91 18.47 -13.65
C LYS A 23 -8.70 17.71 -13.12
N ALA A 24 -8.42 16.59 -13.75
CA ALA A 24 -7.30 15.72 -13.41
C ALA A 24 -6.35 15.55 -14.59
N ALA A 25 -5.05 15.54 -14.33
CA ALA A 25 -4.03 15.24 -15.32
C ALA A 25 -3.24 14.00 -14.94
N LEU A 26 -2.94 13.17 -15.93
CA LEU A 26 -2.12 11.97 -15.80
C LEU A 26 -0.86 12.16 -16.64
N LEU A 27 0.29 12.25 -15.97
CA LEU A 27 1.60 12.50 -16.55
C LEU A 27 2.51 11.31 -16.30
N LEU A 28 2.57 10.39 -17.26
CA LEU A 28 3.34 9.14 -17.18
C LEU A 28 4.03 8.83 -18.52
N PRO A 29 5.13 8.05 -18.53
CA PRO A 29 5.87 7.72 -19.74
C PRO A 29 5.27 6.52 -20.49
N PHE A 30 4.16 6.72 -21.17
CA PHE A 30 3.39 5.64 -21.82
C PHE A 30 4.14 4.94 -22.96
N GLN A 31 4.97 5.65 -23.72
CA GLN A 31 5.72 5.07 -24.83
C GLN A 31 6.93 4.26 -24.34
N GLU A 32 7.51 4.64 -23.23
CA GLU A 32 8.67 3.94 -22.66
C GLU A 32 8.30 2.67 -21.89
N ASP A 33 7.17 2.67 -21.22
CA ASP A 33 6.81 1.65 -20.26
C ASP A 33 5.34 1.21 -20.42
N LYS A 34 5.17 -0.01 -20.94
CA LYS A 34 3.84 -0.61 -21.14
C LYS A 34 3.02 -0.76 -19.85
N ARG A 35 3.68 -0.83 -18.70
CA ARG A 35 2.99 -0.86 -17.41
C ARG A 35 2.22 0.44 -17.14
N MET A 36 2.72 1.56 -17.67
CA MET A 36 2.06 2.85 -17.56
C MET A 36 0.80 2.92 -18.41
N VAL A 37 0.77 2.24 -19.55
CA VAL A 37 -0.44 2.09 -20.35
C VAL A 37 -1.48 1.27 -19.58
N GLU A 38 -1.08 0.16 -18.97
CA GLU A 38 -1.98 -0.66 -18.15
C GLU A 38 -2.54 0.13 -16.96
N TYR A 39 -1.70 0.91 -16.29
CA TYR A 39 -2.11 1.84 -15.22
C TYR A 39 -3.17 2.83 -15.71
N TYR A 40 -2.92 3.46 -16.87
CA TYR A 40 -3.85 4.39 -17.50
C TYR A 40 -5.19 3.73 -17.84
N GLU A 41 -5.16 2.54 -18.40
CA GLU A 41 -6.35 1.77 -18.73
C GLU A 41 -7.23 1.52 -17.49
N GLY A 42 -6.62 1.12 -16.38
CA GLY A 42 -7.33 0.97 -15.10
C GLY A 42 -7.84 2.30 -14.55
N PHE A 43 -7.08 3.36 -14.67
CA PHE A 43 -7.49 4.70 -14.28
C PHE A 43 -8.72 5.18 -15.07
N LEU A 44 -8.76 4.92 -16.37
CA LEU A 44 -9.92 5.22 -17.22
C LEU A 44 -11.18 4.47 -16.77
N MET A 45 -11.05 3.24 -16.33
CA MET A 45 -12.18 2.48 -15.81
C MET A 45 -12.75 3.12 -14.54
N ALA A 46 -11.89 3.67 -13.67
CA ALA A 46 -12.32 4.44 -12.51
C ALA A 46 -13.06 5.72 -12.89
N VAL A 47 -12.54 6.45 -13.88
CA VAL A 47 -13.18 7.66 -14.41
C VAL A 47 -14.56 7.34 -14.97
N ASP A 48 -14.69 6.28 -15.78
CA ASP A 48 -15.96 5.84 -16.33
C ASP A 48 -16.97 5.47 -15.22
N SER A 49 -16.51 4.71 -14.23
CA SER A 49 -17.35 4.32 -13.09
C SER A 49 -17.91 5.54 -12.35
N LEU A 50 -17.09 6.57 -12.12
CA LEU A 50 -17.53 7.77 -11.45
C LEU A 50 -18.45 8.65 -12.31
N LYS A 51 -18.17 8.78 -13.60
CA LYS A 51 -19.04 9.50 -14.54
C LYS A 51 -20.44 8.91 -14.61
N ARG A 52 -20.55 7.60 -14.56
CA ARG A 52 -21.85 6.90 -14.52
C ARG A 52 -22.66 7.21 -13.26
N THR A 53 -22.01 7.60 -12.17
CA THR A 53 -22.68 8.05 -10.94
C THR A 53 -22.98 9.55 -10.92
N GLY A 54 -22.73 10.25 -12.02
CA GLY A 54 -23.04 11.67 -12.17
C GLY A 54 -21.90 12.62 -11.79
N VAL A 55 -20.69 12.10 -11.55
CA VAL A 55 -19.52 12.93 -11.28
C VAL A 55 -19.02 13.57 -12.59
N SER A 56 -18.85 14.90 -12.58
CA SER A 56 -18.29 15.63 -13.72
C SER A 56 -16.76 15.64 -13.62
N LEU A 57 -16.12 15.06 -14.63
CA LEU A 57 -14.68 14.85 -14.68
C LEU A 57 -14.12 15.19 -16.07
N ASP A 58 -13.03 15.94 -16.09
CA ASP A 58 -12.19 16.14 -17.28
C ASP A 58 -10.81 15.55 -17.00
N LEU A 59 -10.42 14.56 -17.79
CA LEU A 59 -9.13 13.91 -17.69
C LEU A 59 -8.22 14.33 -18.84
N TYR A 60 -7.05 14.87 -18.49
CA TYR A 60 -6.00 15.28 -19.42
C TYR A 60 -4.84 14.30 -19.30
N VAL A 61 -4.44 13.69 -20.40
CA VAL A 61 -3.41 12.64 -20.41
C VAL A 61 -2.26 13.06 -21.30
N TYR A 62 -1.06 13.10 -20.75
CA TYR A 62 0.15 13.47 -21.46
C TYR A 62 1.27 12.47 -21.22
N ASP A 63 1.98 12.11 -22.28
CA ASP A 63 3.20 11.34 -22.17
C ASP A 63 4.33 12.23 -21.67
N SER A 64 4.74 12.00 -20.43
CA SER A 64 5.77 12.82 -19.77
C SER A 64 7.20 12.41 -20.13
N GLY A 65 7.39 11.30 -20.86
CA GLY A 65 8.72 10.78 -21.15
C GLY A 65 9.58 10.67 -19.90
N LYS A 66 10.88 10.88 -20.07
CA LYS A 66 11.86 10.83 -18.97
C LYS A 66 12.59 12.15 -18.72
N ASP A 67 12.51 13.08 -19.65
CA ASP A 67 13.31 14.31 -19.64
C ASP A 67 12.53 15.46 -18.97
N ILE A 68 13.26 16.35 -18.31
CA ILE A 68 12.70 17.57 -17.73
C ILE A 68 12.14 18.49 -18.81
N SER A 69 12.77 18.56 -20.00
CA SER A 69 12.30 19.36 -21.11
C SER A 69 10.92 18.94 -21.61
N THR A 70 10.65 17.65 -21.69
CA THR A 70 9.32 17.12 -22.06
C THR A 70 8.29 17.51 -21.02
N LEU A 71 8.61 17.36 -19.74
CA LEU A 71 7.73 17.78 -18.64
C LEU A 71 7.43 19.28 -18.71
N ASN A 72 8.44 20.13 -18.89
CA ASN A 72 8.26 21.59 -18.97
C ASN A 72 7.36 22.00 -20.13
N THR A 73 7.46 21.33 -21.27
CA THR A 73 6.56 21.56 -22.42
C THR A 73 5.10 21.28 -22.05
N ILE A 74 4.84 20.23 -21.29
CA ILE A 74 3.49 19.90 -20.78
C ILE A 74 3.02 20.96 -19.80
N LEU A 75 3.86 21.32 -18.82
CA LEU A 75 3.51 22.28 -17.77
C LEU A 75 3.29 23.71 -18.30
N ALA A 76 3.83 24.04 -19.47
CA ALA A 76 3.61 25.31 -20.14
C ALA A 76 2.22 25.44 -20.79
N LYS A 77 1.47 24.35 -20.90
CA LYS A 77 0.10 24.37 -21.46
C LYS A 77 -0.84 25.13 -20.51
N ASN A 78 -1.73 25.93 -21.08
CA ASN A 78 -2.62 26.79 -20.30
C ASN A 78 -3.53 26.01 -19.36
N GLU A 79 -4.05 24.87 -19.78
CA GLU A 79 -4.94 24.01 -19.01
C GLU A 79 -4.29 23.44 -17.75
N MET A 80 -2.97 23.27 -17.74
CA MET A 80 -2.28 22.62 -16.62
C MET A 80 -2.40 23.42 -15.31
N LYS A 81 -2.45 24.73 -15.37
CA LYS A 81 -2.59 25.58 -14.17
C LYS A 81 -3.96 25.47 -13.50
N SER A 82 -4.95 24.96 -14.21
CA SER A 82 -6.32 24.81 -13.71
C SER A 82 -6.65 23.41 -13.20
N MET A 83 -5.68 22.50 -13.15
CA MET A 83 -5.89 21.14 -12.64
C MET A 83 -6.21 21.18 -11.14
N ASN A 84 -7.10 20.30 -10.70
CA ASN A 84 -7.35 20.06 -9.29
C ASN A 84 -6.36 19.03 -8.72
N ILE A 85 -5.93 18.11 -9.56
CA ILE A 85 -5.02 17.03 -9.18
C ILE A 85 -4.19 16.58 -10.39
N ILE A 86 -2.92 16.29 -10.15
CA ILE A 86 -1.99 15.68 -11.10
C ILE A 86 -1.49 14.36 -10.54
N ILE A 87 -1.51 13.31 -11.35
CA ILE A 87 -0.97 11.99 -11.03
C ILE A 87 0.29 11.76 -11.88
N GLY A 88 1.39 11.57 -11.23
CA GLY A 88 2.72 11.41 -11.82
C GLY A 88 3.77 12.11 -10.96
N PRO A 89 5.02 12.15 -11.43
CA PRO A 89 5.58 11.42 -12.54
C PRO A 89 6.00 10.00 -12.15
N MET A 90 6.56 9.24 -13.10
CA MET A 90 7.26 7.99 -12.80
C MET A 90 8.73 8.23 -12.43
N HIS A 91 9.40 9.09 -13.19
CA HIS A 91 10.85 9.33 -13.07
C HIS A 91 11.19 10.33 -11.96
N GLN A 92 12.18 9.99 -11.16
CA GLN A 92 12.56 10.79 -9.98
C GLN A 92 13.04 12.20 -10.33
N ASN A 93 13.76 12.37 -11.45
CA ASN A 93 14.26 13.68 -11.88
C ASN A 93 13.13 14.68 -12.20
N GLN A 94 11.94 14.20 -12.48
CA GLN A 94 10.76 15.02 -12.78
C GLN A 94 9.95 15.40 -11.53
N ILE A 95 10.22 14.80 -10.38
CA ILE A 95 9.41 15.01 -9.16
C ILE A 95 9.52 16.45 -8.69
N LYS A 96 10.74 16.99 -8.52
CA LYS A 96 10.91 18.34 -8.03
C LYS A 96 10.29 19.39 -8.93
N PRO A 97 10.54 19.43 -10.25
CA PRO A 97 9.88 20.39 -11.14
C PRO A 97 8.36 20.32 -11.09
N LEU A 98 7.81 19.10 -11.03
CA LEU A 98 6.37 18.90 -10.96
C LEU A 98 5.80 19.33 -9.60
N SER A 99 6.50 19.04 -8.52
CA SER A 99 6.14 19.49 -7.18
C SER A 99 6.12 21.02 -7.08
N ASP A 100 7.14 21.70 -7.60
CA ASP A 100 7.22 23.15 -7.61
C ASP A 100 6.06 23.77 -8.40
N PHE A 101 5.71 23.19 -9.54
CA PHE A 101 4.56 23.60 -10.34
C PHE A 101 3.23 23.43 -9.59
N ALA A 102 3.05 22.27 -8.97
CA ALA A 102 1.82 21.95 -8.23
C ALA A 102 1.65 22.89 -7.02
N GLU A 103 2.71 23.15 -6.27
CA GLU A 103 2.69 24.07 -5.13
C GLU A 103 2.35 25.49 -5.56
N LYS A 104 3.00 25.98 -6.63
CA LYS A 104 2.75 27.35 -7.15
C LYS A 104 1.31 27.55 -7.60
N ASN A 105 0.65 26.53 -8.10
CA ASN A 105 -0.70 26.61 -8.68
C ASN A 105 -1.79 26.00 -7.76
N ASP A 106 -1.45 25.66 -6.52
CA ASP A 106 -2.39 25.04 -5.55
C ASP A 106 -3.05 23.77 -6.09
N ILE A 107 -2.22 22.87 -6.64
CA ILE A 107 -2.65 21.60 -7.25
C ILE A 107 -2.19 20.45 -6.37
N ARG A 108 -3.06 19.48 -6.14
CA ARG A 108 -2.67 18.21 -5.48
C ARG A 108 -1.82 17.37 -6.42
N LEU A 109 -0.74 16.81 -5.89
CA LEU A 109 0.18 15.96 -6.65
C LEU A 109 0.23 14.56 -6.04
N VAL A 110 -0.19 13.57 -6.81
CA VAL A 110 -0.09 12.16 -6.44
C VAL A 110 1.12 11.56 -7.13
N ILE A 111 2.09 11.11 -6.34
CA ILE A 111 3.29 10.42 -6.83
C ILE A 111 3.07 8.92 -6.69
N PRO A 112 2.82 8.19 -7.80
CA PRO A 112 2.30 6.83 -7.71
C PRO A 112 3.35 5.74 -7.48
N PHE A 113 4.62 5.95 -7.89
CA PHE A 113 5.59 4.85 -7.96
C PHE A 113 6.88 5.08 -7.20
N SER A 114 7.39 6.31 -7.15
CA SER A 114 8.69 6.58 -6.52
C SER A 114 8.61 6.43 -5.00
N GLN A 115 9.55 5.67 -4.44
CA GLN A 115 9.80 5.61 -3.00
C GLN A 115 10.83 6.64 -2.55
N LYS A 116 11.53 7.26 -3.51
CA LYS A 116 12.59 8.21 -3.27
C LYS A 116 12.08 9.62 -3.49
N GLY A 117 12.49 10.53 -2.68
CA GLY A 117 12.18 11.93 -2.84
C GLY A 117 11.87 12.59 -1.51
N GLU A 118 12.46 13.76 -1.33
CA GLU A 118 12.26 14.57 -0.14
C GLU A 118 11.10 15.55 -0.29
N GLU A 119 10.51 15.63 -1.49
CA GLU A 119 9.50 16.64 -1.81
C GLU A 119 8.24 16.48 -0.95
N VAL A 120 7.87 15.24 -0.59
CA VAL A 120 6.74 14.97 0.31
C VAL A 120 6.93 15.63 1.68
N PHE A 121 8.16 15.84 2.14
CA PHE A 121 8.44 16.50 3.41
C PHE A 121 8.34 18.03 3.34
N LYS A 122 8.27 18.60 2.16
CA LYS A 122 8.32 20.05 1.89
C LYS A 122 7.04 20.63 1.28
N ASN A 123 6.30 19.81 0.54
CA ASN A 123 5.09 20.24 -0.16
C ASN A 123 3.84 19.57 0.44
N PRO A 124 2.95 20.31 1.10
CA PRO A 124 1.76 19.78 1.76
C PRO A 124 0.72 19.19 0.79
N ALA A 125 0.81 19.50 -0.50
CA ALA A 125 -0.11 19.01 -1.53
C ALA A 125 0.24 17.64 -2.09
N ILE A 126 1.39 17.07 -1.70
CA ILE A 126 1.86 15.76 -2.20
C ILE A 126 1.21 14.61 -1.45
N TYR A 127 0.79 13.60 -2.22
CA TYR A 127 0.40 12.28 -1.77
C TYR A 127 1.36 11.25 -2.37
N GLN A 128 2.18 10.62 -1.54
CA GLN A 128 3.10 9.57 -1.98
C GLN A 128 2.45 8.21 -1.74
N ILE A 129 2.18 7.48 -2.83
CA ILE A 129 1.49 6.18 -2.78
C ILE A 129 2.43 5.06 -2.36
N ASN A 130 3.60 4.99 -3.00
CA ASN A 130 4.58 3.94 -2.75
C ASN A 130 5.54 4.38 -1.64
N THR A 131 5.22 3.95 -0.43
CA THR A 131 5.99 4.30 0.77
C THR A 131 7.14 3.30 0.97
N PRO A 132 8.36 3.74 1.32
CA PRO A 132 9.43 2.83 1.73
C PRO A 132 8.95 1.88 2.83
N GLN A 133 9.31 0.60 2.74
CA GLN A 133 8.83 -0.44 3.65
C GLN A 133 9.10 -0.10 5.13
N SER A 134 10.24 0.53 5.42
CA SER A 134 10.59 0.93 6.79
C SER A 134 9.57 1.88 7.45
N TYR A 135 8.88 2.69 6.68
CA TYR A 135 7.82 3.56 7.22
C TYR A 135 6.54 2.80 7.59
N LEU A 136 6.37 1.58 7.10
CA LEU A 136 5.22 0.73 7.39
C LEU A 136 5.44 -0.16 8.61
N TYR A 137 6.65 -0.32 9.08
CA TYR A 137 6.98 -1.29 10.13
C TYR A 137 6.22 -1.03 11.43
N SER A 138 6.07 0.21 11.85
CA SER A 138 5.28 0.54 13.05
C SER A 138 3.83 0.10 12.95
N GLU A 139 3.22 0.24 11.77
CA GLU A 139 1.86 -0.23 11.51
C GLU A 139 1.78 -1.76 11.56
N VAL A 140 2.79 -2.44 10.99
CA VAL A 140 2.85 -3.91 11.05
C VAL A 140 2.96 -4.40 12.49
N TYR A 141 3.81 -3.78 13.30
CA TYR A 141 3.98 -4.17 14.71
C TYR A 141 2.70 -3.95 15.53
N GLU A 142 2.03 -2.83 15.33
CA GLU A 142 0.76 -2.54 16.00
C GLU A 142 -0.32 -3.55 15.60
N HIS A 143 -0.45 -3.84 14.31
CA HIS A 143 -1.41 -4.83 13.83
C HIS A 143 -1.08 -6.23 14.34
N PHE A 144 0.20 -6.58 14.37
CA PHE A 144 0.66 -7.88 14.89
C PHE A 144 0.29 -8.08 16.36
N THR A 145 0.60 -7.12 17.21
CA THR A 145 0.28 -7.23 18.66
C THR A 145 -1.22 -7.16 18.94
N ARG A 146 -1.97 -6.48 18.08
CA ARG A 146 -3.44 -6.44 18.15
C ARG A 146 -4.07 -7.76 17.72
N GLN A 147 -3.55 -8.37 16.66
CA GLN A 147 -4.03 -9.67 16.15
C GLN A 147 -3.63 -10.82 17.06
N PHE A 148 -2.46 -10.76 17.67
CA PHE A 148 -1.88 -11.82 18.48
C PHE A 148 -1.51 -11.32 19.90
N PRO A 149 -2.49 -10.93 20.72
CA PRO A 149 -2.20 -10.38 22.06
C PRO A 149 -1.62 -11.42 23.01
N ASN A 150 -1.83 -12.70 22.74
CA ASN A 150 -1.34 -13.82 23.55
C ASN A 150 -0.33 -14.67 22.76
N ALA A 151 0.59 -14.02 22.06
CA ALA A 151 1.57 -14.69 21.22
C ALA A 151 2.74 -15.27 22.01
N ASN A 152 3.29 -16.37 21.46
CA ASN A 152 4.62 -16.88 21.73
C ASN A 152 5.37 -16.86 20.38
N VAL A 153 6.37 -16.02 20.23
CA VAL A 153 7.03 -15.79 18.95
C VAL A 153 8.33 -16.57 18.85
N ILE A 154 8.49 -17.31 17.76
CA ILE A 154 9.69 -18.09 17.47
C ILE A 154 10.28 -17.61 16.13
N PHE A 155 11.39 -16.91 16.20
CA PHE A 155 12.12 -16.50 15.01
C PHE A 155 12.93 -17.67 14.45
N ILE A 156 12.96 -17.79 13.13
CA ILE A 156 13.77 -18.81 12.43
C ILE A 156 14.82 -18.10 11.61
N GLU A 157 16.08 -18.29 11.97
CA GLU A 157 17.21 -17.69 11.28
C GLU A 157 17.74 -18.61 10.17
N PRO A 158 18.00 -18.06 8.96
CA PRO A 158 18.68 -18.79 7.92
C PRO A 158 20.15 -19.02 8.26
N SER A 159 20.77 -20.04 7.70
CA SER A 159 22.22 -20.25 7.78
C SER A 159 23.00 -19.29 6.88
N SER A 160 22.34 -18.68 5.91
CA SER A 160 22.91 -17.62 5.06
C SER A 160 23.00 -16.28 5.78
N ALA A 161 23.90 -15.42 5.31
CA ALA A 161 24.10 -14.07 5.86
C ALA A 161 23.05 -13.06 5.35
N ASP A 162 21.81 -13.49 5.08
CA ASP A 162 20.73 -12.62 4.66
C ASP A 162 20.28 -11.71 5.80
N LYS A 163 20.43 -10.39 5.59
CA LYS A 163 20.06 -9.33 6.55
C LYS A 163 19.00 -8.38 6.03
N GLU A 164 18.33 -8.71 4.94
CA GLU A 164 17.33 -7.83 4.32
C GLU A 164 16.22 -7.43 5.29
N LYS A 165 15.81 -8.34 6.16
CA LYS A 165 14.76 -8.10 7.17
C LYS A 165 15.30 -7.70 8.54
N ALA A 166 16.59 -7.43 8.68
CA ALA A 166 17.21 -7.16 9.99
C ALA A 166 16.58 -5.97 10.72
N GLU A 167 16.30 -4.87 10.03
CA GLU A 167 15.63 -3.70 10.61
C GLU A 167 14.21 -4.04 11.09
N PHE A 168 13.44 -4.73 10.24
CA PHE A 168 12.09 -5.18 10.59
C PHE A 168 12.11 -6.07 11.84
N ILE A 169 12.97 -7.07 11.86
CA ILE A 169 13.08 -8.03 12.99
C ILE A 169 13.55 -7.33 14.26
N SER A 170 14.54 -6.44 14.18
CA SER A 170 15.01 -5.67 15.33
C SER A 170 13.89 -4.83 15.95
N GLY A 171 13.12 -4.10 15.13
CA GLY A 171 11.99 -3.31 15.58
C GLY A 171 10.86 -4.17 16.16
N LEU A 172 10.57 -5.31 15.56
CA LEU A 172 9.55 -6.25 16.07
C LEU A 172 9.97 -6.80 17.43
N LYS A 173 11.23 -7.20 17.61
CA LYS A 173 11.76 -7.68 18.90
C LYS A 173 11.62 -6.63 19.99
N GLN A 174 11.88 -5.36 19.69
CA GLN A 174 11.68 -4.27 20.65
C GLN A 174 10.21 -4.12 21.04
N GLU A 175 9.31 -4.16 20.08
CA GLU A 175 7.87 -4.08 20.31
C GLU A 175 7.38 -5.26 21.18
N LEU A 176 7.76 -6.47 20.84
CA LEU A 176 7.41 -7.67 21.61
C LEU A 176 7.92 -7.59 23.04
N LYS A 177 9.15 -7.12 23.23
CA LYS A 177 9.74 -6.92 24.57
C LYS A 177 8.96 -5.89 25.36
N SER A 178 8.58 -4.77 24.75
CA SER A 178 7.80 -3.71 25.42
C SER A 178 6.42 -4.19 25.86
N LYS A 179 5.84 -5.15 25.13
CA LYS A 179 4.52 -5.75 25.43
C LYS A 179 4.61 -7.00 26.32
N GLY A 180 5.81 -7.41 26.71
CA GLY A 180 6.00 -8.62 27.51
C GLY A 180 5.65 -9.92 26.77
N ILE A 181 5.71 -9.92 25.44
CA ILE A 181 5.43 -11.09 24.61
C ILE A 181 6.68 -11.99 24.57
N PRO A 182 6.58 -13.28 24.94
CA PRO A 182 7.74 -14.18 24.91
C PRO A 182 8.22 -14.40 23.48
N MET A 183 9.54 -14.42 23.33
CA MET A 183 10.19 -14.68 22.04
C MET A 183 11.46 -15.48 22.22
N ARG A 184 11.81 -16.24 21.20
CA ARG A 184 13.06 -16.99 21.09
C ARG A 184 13.45 -17.15 19.63
N THR A 185 14.69 -17.57 19.39
CA THR A 185 15.22 -17.79 18.06
C THR A 185 15.71 -19.22 17.90
N VAL A 186 15.42 -19.83 16.76
CA VAL A 186 15.93 -21.13 16.35
C VAL A 186 16.58 -21.03 14.99
N SER A 187 17.45 -21.99 14.65
CA SER A 187 18.05 -22.12 13.32
C SER A 187 17.07 -22.77 12.33
N GLU A 188 17.23 -22.51 11.03
CA GLU A 188 16.52 -23.22 9.95
C GLU A 188 16.73 -24.73 9.98
N SER A 189 17.83 -25.18 10.60
CA SER A 189 18.17 -26.60 10.76
C SER A 189 17.74 -27.18 12.11
N ALA A 190 16.89 -26.46 12.86
CA ALA A 190 16.40 -26.95 14.16
C ALA A 190 15.71 -28.30 13.99
N THR A 191 16.00 -29.21 14.93
CA THR A 191 15.35 -30.52 14.93
C THR A 191 13.88 -30.42 15.32
N LYS A 192 13.11 -31.45 14.99
CA LYS A 192 11.72 -31.58 15.40
C LYS A 192 11.53 -31.42 16.89
N GLU A 193 12.42 -32.04 17.69
CA GLU A 193 12.40 -31.92 19.16
C GLU A 193 12.63 -30.49 19.63
N THR A 194 13.58 -29.79 19.01
CA THR A 194 13.84 -28.38 19.30
C THR A 194 12.63 -27.52 18.98
N LEU A 195 12.01 -27.72 17.81
CA LEU A 195 10.80 -26.96 17.42
C LEU A 195 9.63 -27.25 18.37
N LYS A 196 9.39 -28.50 18.73
CA LYS A 196 8.35 -28.87 19.68
C LYS A 196 8.57 -28.24 21.06
N ALA A 197 9.81 -28.16 21.51
CA ALA A 197 10.16 -27.55 22.80
C ALA A 197 9.91 -26.02 22.84
N THR A 198 9.75 -25.36 21.70
CA THR A 198 9.41 -23.93 21.63
C THR A 198 7.93 -23.66 21.85
N LEU A 199 7.05 -24.65 21.68
CA LEU A 199 5.61 -24.47 21.73
C LEU A 199 5.13 -24.24 23.16
N ARG A 200 4.10 -23.39 23.29
CA ARG A 200 3.35 -23.15 24.52
C ARG A 200 1.87 -23.40 24.28
N SER A 201 1.30 -24.31 25.04
CA SER A 201 -0.10 -24.76 24.86
C SER A 201 -1.14 -23.69 25.23
N ASP A 202 -0.76 -22.71 26.06
CA ASP A 202 -1.61 -21.60 26.51
C ASP A 202 -1.53 -20.37 25.61
N LYS A 203 -0.75 -20.43 24.53
CA LYS A 203 -0.47 -19.28 23.66
C LYS A 203 -0.66 -19.62 22.18
N GLU A 204 -0.74 -18.59 21.36
CA GLU A 204 -0.62 -18.69 19.92
C GLU A 204 0.87 -18.67 19.56
N ASN A 205 1.34 -19.78 18.98
CA ASN A 205 2.73 -19.95 18.60
C ASN A 205 2.93 -19.46 17.18
N ILE A 206 3.75 -18.43 17.01
CA ILE A 206 3.94 -17.76 15.73
C ILE A 206 5.39 -17.85 15.31
N PHE A 207 5.63 -18.60 14.25
CA PHE A 207 6.95 -18.73 13.63
C PHE A 207 7.17 -17.61 12.63
N ILE A 208 8.27 -16.88 12.76
CA ILE A 208 8.64 -15.76 11.88
C ILE A 208 10.05 -15.99 11.36
N PRO A 209 10.19 -16.35 10.06
CA PRO A 209 11.52 -16.40 9.43
C PRO A 209 12.14 -15.00 9.42
N THR A 210 13.44 -14.91 9.66
CA THR A 210 14.17 -13.63 9.63
C THR A 210 14.64 -13.24 8.23
N SER A 211 14.24 -14.01 7.22
CA SER A 211 14.38 -13.73 5.80
C SER A 211 13.06 -13.96 5.07
N GLY A 212 12.75 -13.12 4.10
CA GLY A 212 11.60 -13.29 3.21
C GLY A 212 11.84 -14.23 2.03
N SER A 213 13.02 -14.82 1.94
CA SER A 213 13.47 -15.65 0.83
C SER A 213 12.62 -16.92 0.66
N ASN A 214 12.28 -17.23 -0.59
CA ASN A 214 11.67 -18.51 -0.93
C ASN A 214 12.56 -19.72 -0.61
N VAL A 215 13.88 -19.55 -0.64
CA VAL A 215 14.83 -20.60 -0.25
C VAL A 215 14.62 -21.00 1.20
N LEU A 216 14.44 -20.04 2.09
CA LEU A 216 14.15 -20.33 3.50
C LEU A 216 12.76 -20.97 3.66
N LEU A 217 11.74 -20.49 2.96
CA LEU A 217 10.40 -21.10 2.97
C LEU A 217 10.46 -22.59 2.57
N ILE A 218 11.15 -22.91 1.49
CA ILE A 218 11.28 -24.30 1.02
C ILE A 218 11.90 -25.21 2.10
N LYS A 219 12.82 -24.68 2.89
CA LYS A 219 13.48 -25.42 3.97
C LYS A 219 12.60 -25.60 5.20
N VAL A 220 11.87 -24.54 5.60
CA VAL A 220 11.12 -24.56 6.88
C VAL A 220 9.71 -25.12 6.76
N LEU A 221 9.06 -25.01 5.60
CA LEU A 221 7.67 -25.43 5.42
C LEU A 221 7.46 -26.93 5.72
N PRO A 222 8.28 -27.87 5.25
CA PRO A 222 8.09 -29.29 5.56
C PRO A 222 8.18 -29.58 7.06
N GLN A 223 9.10 -28.94 7.76
CA GLN A 223 9.32 -29.15 9.19
C GLN A 223 8.16 -28.60 10.03
N LEU A 224 7.69 -27.38 9.69
CA LEU A 224 6.57 -26.77 10.39
C LEU A 224 5.25 -27.49 10.09
N THR A 225 5.05 -27.94 8.88
CA THR A 225 3.88 -28.73 8.51
C THR A 225 3.82 -30.05 9.30
N LEU A 226 4.94 -30.72 9.43
CA LEU A 226 5.05 -31.91 10.26
C LEU A 226 4.76 -31.60 11.73
N LEU A 227 5.30 -30.51 12.25
CA LEU A 227 5.05 -30.07 13.62
C LEU A 227 3.56 -29.85 13.91
N VAL A 228 2.84 -29.21 13.00
CA VAL A 228 1.39 -29.02 13.10
C VAL A 228 0.64 -30.35 13.11
N ARG A 229 0.99 -31.26 12.20
CA ARG A 229 0.33 -32.59 12.09
C ARG A 229 0.51 -33.43 13.34
N GLU A 230 1.67 -33.36 13.96
CA GLU A 230 1.99 -34.12 15.18
C GLU A 230 1.50 -33.46 16.46
N ASN A 231 1.16 -32.17 16.42
CA ASN A 231 0.68 -31.40 17.56
C ASN A 231 -0.63 -30.65 17.22
N PRO A 232 -1.70 -31.37 16.88
CA PRO A 232 -2.94 -30.76 16.37
C PRO A 232 -3.69 -29.91 17.41
N ALA A 233 -3.41 -30.08 18.68
CA ALA A 233 -4.00 -29.29 19.76
C ALA A 233 -3.32 -27.91 19.94
N GLU A 234 -2.12 -27.73 19.40
CA GLU A 234 -1.36 -26.49 19.52
C GLU A 234 -1.82 -25.48 18.46
N LYS A 235 -1.90 -24.21 18.87
CA LYS A 235 -2.15 -23.10 17.94
C LYS A 235 -0.83 -22.67 17.34
N ILE A 236 -0.66 -22.88 16.04
CA ILE A 236 0.57 -22.61 15.31
C ILE A 236 0.26 -21.80 14.06
N HIS A 237 1.01 -20.70 13.87
CA HIS A 237 0.96 -19.84 12.69
C HIS A 237 2.37 -19.61 12.15
N LEU A 238 2.45 -19.38 10.85
CA LEU A 238 3.64 -18.84 10.20
C LEU A 238 3.32 -17.43 9.75
N PHE A 239 4.17 -16.47 10.06
CA PHE A 239 4.01 -15.07 9.71
C PHE A 239 5.20 -14.58 8.88
N GLY A 240 4.94 -13.88 7.78
CA GLY A 240 6.00 -13.38 6.92
C GLY A 240 5.67 -12.10 6.16
N TYR A 241 6.12 -12.02 4.94
CA TYR A 241 6.45 -10.78 4.24
C TYR A 241 5.65 -10.58 2.96
N PRO A 242 5.59 -9.33 2.44
CA PRO A 242 4.82 -9.01 1.23
C PRO A 242 5.17 -9.86 0.00
N GLU A 243 6.45 -10.18 -0.18
CA GLU A 243 6.93 -11.01 -1.31
C GLU A 243 6.38 -12.43 -1.32
N TRP A 244 5.87 -12.93 -0.20
CA TRP A 244 5.27 -14.27 -0.14
C TRP A 244 4.05 -14.43 -1.02
N GLN A 245 3.38 -13.34 -1.36
CA GLN A 245 2.29 -13.42 -2.32
C GLN A 245 2.75 -13.89 -3.72
N THR A 246 4.02 -13.73 -4.05
CA THR A 246 4.61 -14.26 -5.29
C THR A 246 4.96 -15.75 -5.21
N TYR A 247 5.04 -16.28 -4.02
CA TYR A 247 5.36 -17.71 -3.76
C TYR A 247 4.14 -18.56 -3.41
N THR A 248 2.99 -17.96 -3.25
CA THR A 248 1.77 -18.65 -2.78
C THR A 248 1.37 -19.81 -3.65
N ARG A 249 1.51 -19.70 -4.98
CA ARG A 249 1.14 -20.77 -5.92
C ARG A 249 1.87 -22.09 -5.64
N ASP A 250 3.16 -22.01 -5.30
CA ASP A 250 4.00 -23.19 -5.08
C ASP A 250 3.83 -23.78 -3.68
N HIS A 251 3.25 -23.01 -2.74
CA HIS A 251 3.15 -23.37 -1.33
C HIS A 251 1.72 -23.35 -0.79
N LEU A 252 0.72 -23.31 -1.66
CA LEU A 252 -0.67 -23.02 -1.28
C LEU A 252 -1.20 -23.96 -0.19
N GLU A 253 -1.00 -25.27 -0.34
CA GLU A 253 -1.47 -26.25 0.64
C GLU A 253 -0.78 -26.07 2.00
N ASN A 254 0.52 -25.82 2.00
CA ASN A 254 1.28 -25.58 3.21
C ASN A 254 0.85 -24.27 3.90
N PHE A 255 0.53 -23.24 3.12
CA PHE A 255 0.05 -21.98 3.66
C PHE A 255 -1.29 -22.15 4.38
N PHE A 256 -2.21 -22.90 3.82
CA PHE A 256 -3.47 -23.22 4.52
C PHE A 256 -3.25 -24.05 5.77
N GLU A 257 -2.42 -25.06 5.69
CA GLU A 257 -2.17 -25.99 6.81
C GLU A 257 -1.48 -25.30 7.99
N LEU A 258 -0.58 -24.35 7.73
CA LEU A 258 0.13 -23.56 8.75
C LEU A 258 -0.60 -22.29 9.19
N ASP A 259 -1.82 -22.06 8.69
CA ASP A 259 -2.56 -20.83 9.00
C ASP A 259 -1.68 -19.60 8.83
N VAL A 260 -1.11 -19.43 7.63
CA VAL A 260 -0.10 -18.43 7.32
C VAL A 260 -0.70 -17.04 7.28
N TYR A 261 0.03 -16.09 7.85
CA TYR A 261 -0.18 -14.66 7.69
C TYR A 261 1.00 -14.03 6.99
N PHE A 262 0.76 -13.04 6.15
CA PHE A 262 1.79 -12.08 5.77
C PHE A 262 1.20 -10.67 5.66
N TYR A 263 2.03 -9.66 5.80
CA TYR A 263 1.60 -8.27 5.63
C TYR A 263 1.89 -7.78 4.22
N SER A 264 1.07 -6.84 3.76
CA SER A 264 1.31 -6.11 2.51
C SER A 264 0.47 -4.84 2.46
N SER A 265 0.92 -3.84 1.71
CA SER A 265 0.13 -2.65 1.38
C SER A 265 -0.79 -2.86 0.18
N PHE A 266 -0.65 -3.98 -0.52
CA PHE A 266 -1.48 -4.37 -1.65
C PHE A 266 -1.60 -5.89 -1.76
N TYR A 267 -2.78 -6.34 -2.09
CA TYR A 267 -3.05 -7.75 -2.34
C TYR A 267 -4.36 -7.90 -3.12
N THR A 268 -4.35 -8.76 -4.13
CA THR A 268 -5.56 -9.09 -4.88
C THR A 268 -5.97 -10.54 -4.59
N ASN A 269 -7.15 -10.70 -4.00
CA ASN A 269 -7.79 -11.99 -4.02
C ASN A 269 -8.57 -12.12 -5.35
N THR A 270 -8.05 -12.91 -6.26
CA THR A 270 -8.61 -13.11 -7.60
C THR A 270 -10.00 -13.77 -7.59
N LEU A 271 -10.40 -14.33 -6.47
CA LEU A 271 -11.72 -14.95 -6.28
C LEU A 271 -12.76 -13.97 -5.74
N PHE A 272 -12.37 -12.80 -5.25
CA PHE A 272 -13.33 -11.80 -4.81
C PHE A 272 -14.17 -11.27 -5.96
N PRO A 273 -15.49 -11.09 -5.74
CA PRO A 273 -16.38 -10.59 -6.78
C PRO A 273 -15.92 -9.30 -7.43
N ALA A 274 -15.41 -8.35 -6.66
CA ALA A 274 -14.90 -7.08 -7.19
C ALA A 274 -13.69 -7.28 -8.12
N ALA A 275 -12.77 -8.17 -7.79
CA ALA A 275 -11.62 -8.49 -8.63
C ALA A 275 -12.03 -9.22 -9.92
N VAL A 276 -12.96 -10.16 -9.80
CA VAL A 276 -13.52 -10.88 -10.96
C VAL A 276 -14.23 -9.92 -11.91
N GLN A 277 -15.08 -9.04 -11.37
CA GLN A 277 -15.79 -8.03 -12.16
C GLN A 277 -14.84 -7.07 -12.87
N PHE A 278 -13.79 -6.61 -12.16
CA PHE A 278 -12.78 -5.75 -12.74
C PHE A 278 -12.04 -6.44 -13.89
N THR A 279 -11.59 -7.66 -13.68
CA THR A 279 -10.84 -8.44 -14.69
C THR A 279 -11.68 -8.69 -15.94
N ASN A 280 -12.94 -9.05 -15.76
CA ASN A 280 -13.87 -9.27 -16.88
C ASN A 280 -14.17 -7.95 -17.62
N ALA A 281 -14.37 -6.85 -16.90
CA ALA A 281 -14.59 -5.54 -17.50
C ALA A 281 -13.35 -5.06 -18.26
N TYR A 282 -12.17 -5.24 -17.71
CA TYR A 282 -10.91 -4.91 -18.38
C TYR A 282 -10.75 -5.66 -19.69
N HIS A 283 -10.95 -6.97 -19.67
CA HIS A 283 -10.91 -7.80 -20.88
C HIS A 283 -11.93 -7.34 -21.94
N LYS A 284 -13.15 -7.03 -21.49
CA LYS A 284 -14.20 -6.53 -22.38
C LYS A 284 -13.86 -5.18 -23.03
N TRP A 285 -13.25 -4.26 -22.25
CA TRP A 285 -12.93 -2.92 -22.73
C TRP A 285 -11.73 -2.90 -23.68
N TYR A 286 -10.71 -3.68 -23.37
CA TYR A 286 -9.41 -3.59 -24.04
C TYR A 286 -9.07 -4.80 -24.91
N SER A 287 -9.93 -5.82 -24.93
CA SER A 287 -9.75 -7.06 -25.71
C SER A 287 -8.42 -7.75 -25.44
N LYS A 288 -7.95 -7.67 -24.21
CA LYS A 288 -6.71 -8.31 -23.73
C LYS A 288 -6.80 -8.61 -22.25
N ASP A 289 -5.94 -9.50 -21.78
CA ASP A 289 -5.82 -9.85 -20.37
C ASP A 289 -4.85 -8.90 -19.65
N LEU A 290 -4.97 -8.87 -18.33
CA LEU A 290 -4.04 -8.17 -17.44
C LEU A 290 -2.64 -8.78 -17.57
N ALA A 291 -1.63 -7.96 -17.87
CA ALA A 291 -0.26 -8.42 -18.10
C ALA A 291 0.58 -8.47 -16.83
N SER A 292 0.50 -7.42 -15.99
CA SER A 292 1.26 -7.32 -14.75
C SER A 292 0.55 -8.06 -13.60
N LYS A 293 1.33 -8.57 -12.62
CA LYS A 293 0.77 -9.36 -11.51
C LYS A 293 1.20 -8.89 -10.13
N TYR A 294 2.37 -8.27 -10.00
CA TYR A 294 2.94 -7.89 -8.71
C TYR A 294 3.68 -6.55 -8.78
N PRO A 295 2.99 -5.46 -8.50
CA PRO A 295 1.53 -5.29 -8.45
C PRO A 295 0.89 -5.38 -9.84
N ASN A 296 -0.44 -5.54 -9.88
CA ASN A 296 -1.18 -5.34 -11.12
C ASN A 296 -1.37 -3.84 -11.34
N TYR A 297 -0.86 -3.32 -12.45
CA TYR A 297 -0.85 -1.88 -12.71
C TYR A 297 -2.21 -1.31 -13.11
N ALA A 298 -3.06 -2.09 -13.76
CA ALA A 298 -4.43 -1.64 -14.05
C ALA A 298 -5.26 -1.50 -12.77
N MET A 299 -5.15 -2.47 -11.86
CA MET A 299 -5.82 -2.39 -10.57
C MET A 299 -5.29 -1.23 -9.73
N LEU A 300 -3.98 -0.99 -9.76
CA LEU A 300 -3.37 0.15 -9.06
C LEU A 300 -3.88 1.48 -9.62
N GLY A 301 -3.96 1.61 -10.93
CA GLY A 301 -4.52 2.79 -11.60
C GLY A 301 -6.00 3.00 -11.26
N PHE A 302 -6.77 1.93 -11.25
CA PHE A 302 -8.17 1.98 -10.83
C PHE A 302 -8.32 2.42 -9.37
N ASP A 303 -7.64 1.76 -8.44
CA ASP A 303 -7.74 2.09 -7.01
C ASP A 303 -7.32 3.53 -6.73
N THR A 304 -6.22 3.98 -7.35
CA THR A 304 -5.73 5.36 -7.19
C THR A 304 -6.72 6.37 -7.76
N GLY A 305 -7.16 6.16 -8.99
CA GLY A 305 -8.12 7.04 -9.65
C GLY A 305 -9.46 7.11 -8.90
N PHE A 306 -9.96 5.97 -8.50
CA PHE A 306 -11.23 5.90 -7.77
C PHE A 306 -11.15 6.60 -6.41
N PHE A 307 -10.08 6.35 -5.64
CA PHE A 307 -9.89 6.99 -4.34
C PHE A 307 -9.86 8.51 -4.43
N PHE A 308 -8.98 9.06 -5.24
CA PHE A 308 -8.80 10.52 -5.30
C PHE A 308 -9.97 11.24 -5.98
N LEU A 309 -10.47 10.72 -7.07
CA LEU A 309 -11.55 11.36 -7.80
C LEU A 309 -12.88 11.24 -7.04
N LYS A 310 -13.14 10.11 -6.39
CA LYS A 310 -14.28 9.97 -5.49
C LYS A 310 -14.17 10.92 -4.31
N GLY A 311 -12.99 10.99 -3.69
CA GLY A 311 -12.72 11.90 -2.58
C GLY A 311 -12.95 13.36 -2.96
N LEU A 312 -12.44 13.80 -4.10
CA LEU A 312 -12.68 15.16 -4.60
C LEU A 312 -14.15 15.41 -4.93
N SER A 313 -14.87 14.41 -5.43
CA SER A 313 -16.31 14.54 -5.70
C SER A 313 -17.14 14.73 -4.44
N LEU A 314 -16.71 14.10 -3.34
CA LEU A 314 -17.42 14.17 -2.05
C LEU A 314 -17.04 15.39 -1.23
N TYR A 315 -15.76 15.72 -1.20
CA TYR A 315 -15.21 16.66 -0.23
C TYR A 315 -14.55 17.91 -0.86
N SER A 316 -14.30 17.91 -2.16
CA SER A 316 -13.72 19.02 -2.91
C SER A 316 -12.46 19.60 -2.23
N SER A 317 -12.46 20.87 -1.83
CA SER A 317 -11.34 21.52 -1.13
C SER A 317 -11.06 20.97 0.27
N GLU A 318 -12.03 20.24 0.86
CA GLU A 318 -11.95 19.68 2.21
C GLU A 318 -11.49 18.20 2.25
N LEU A 319 -10.92 17.71 1.16
CA LEU A 319 -10.48 16.31 1.08
C LEU A 319 -9.55 15.92 2.23
N GLU A 320 -8.56 16.76 2.52
CA GLU A 320 -7.54 16.48 3.55
C GLU A 320 -8.16 16.33 4.96
N ASN A 321 -9.18 17.10 5.25
CA ASN A 321 -9.90 17.04 6.53
C ASN A 321 -10.84 15.82 6.64
N ASN A 322 -11.11 15.15 5.52
CA ASN A 322 -12.05 14.03 5.42
C ASN A 322 -11.39 12.71 5.00
N LEU A 323 -10.06 12.65 4.89
CA LEU A 323 -9.34 11.41 4.57
C LEU A 323 -9.73 10.23 5.47
N PRO A 324 -9.92 10.40 6.79
CA PRO A 324 -10.36 9.29 7.65
C PRO A 324 -11.75 8.73 7.31
N LYS A 325 -12.58 9.51 6.61
CA LYS A 325 -13.92 9.08 6.17
C LYS A 325 -13.91 8.36 4.83
N MET A 326 -12.75 8.34 4.15
CA MET A 326 -12.57 7.66 2.86
C MET A 326 -12.38 6.16 3.08
N ASN A 327 -13.42 5.50 3.54
CA ASN A 327 -13.43 4.05 3.76
C ASN A 327 -13.90 3.34 2.49
N LEU A 328 -13.00 3.17 1.54
CA LEU A 328 -13.26 2.48 0.28
C LEU A 328 -12.58 1.11 0.31
N THR A 329 -13.30 0.10 -0.14
CA THR A 329 -12.73 -1.24 -0.34
C THR A 329 -11.98 -1.28 -1.66
N PRO A 330 -10.63 -1.35 -1.67
CA PRO A 330 -9.87 -1.40 -2.90
C PRO A 330 -9.95 -2.78 -3.56
N ILE A 331 -9.65 -2.82 -4.86
CA ILE A 331 -9.46 -4.09 -5.56
C ILE A 331 -8.12 -4.72 -5.12
N GLN A 332 -7.07 -3.92 -5.06
CA GLN A 332 -5.70 -4.37 -4.77
C GLN A 332 -5.01 -3.52 -3.71
N THR A 333 -4.92 -2.20 -3.95
CA THR A 333 -4.09 -1.28 -3.15
C THR A 333 -4.95 -0.41 -2.26
N GLY A 334 -4.72 -0.51 -0.95
CA GLY A 334 -5.40 0.32 0.03
C GLY A 334 -4.65 1.63 0.30
N PHE A 335 -5.38 2.61 0.82
CA PHE A 335 -4.83 3.91 1.16
C PHE A 335 -5.19 4.31 2.58
N LYS A 336 -4.17 4.67 3.35
CA LYS A 336 -4.27 5.30 4.66
C LYS A 336 -3.22 6.41 4.70
N PHE A 337 -3.62 7.60 4.32
CA PHE A 337 -2.70 8.72 4.24
C PHE A 337 -2.49 9.38 5.60
N GLN A 338 -1.23 9.55 5.93
CA GLN A 338 -0.79 10.25 7.14
C GLN A 338 0.15 11.39 6.75
N ARG A 339 -0.09 12.57 7.30
CA ARG A 339 0.79 13.72 7.09
C ARG A 339 2.15 13.46 7.71
N VAL A 340 3.22 13.71 6.96
CA VAL A 340 4.59 13.42 7.40
C VAL A 340 5.09 14.36 8.50
N ASN A 341 4.65 15.64 8.43
CA ASN A 341 4.97 16.68 9.41
C ASN A 341 4.01 17.88 9.18
N ASN A 342 4.19 18.97 9.93
CA ASN A 342 3.33 20.17 9.82
C ASN A 342 3.43 20.92 8.48
N TRP A 343 4.48 20.68 7.70
CA TRP A 343 4.80 21.40 6.48
C TRP A 343 4.75 20.53 5.23
N GLY A 344 4.74 19.24 5.42
CA GLY A 344 4.82 18.24 4.36
C GLY A 344 3.47 17.70 3.92
N GLY A 345 3.55 16.81 2.94
CA GLY A 345 2.43 16.09 2.38
C GLY A 345 2.09 14.81 3.13
N PHE A 346 1.56 13.85 2.40
CA PHE A 346 1.05 12.59 2.92
C PHE A 346 1.81 11.40 2.40
N ILE A 347 2.04 10.43 3.26
CA ILE A 347 2.52 9.09 2.88
C ILE A 347 1.44 8.06 3.12
N ASN A 348 1.40 7.04 2.29
CA ASN A 348 0.48 5.92 2.44
C ASN A 348 1.02 4.94 3.49
N LYS A 349 0.27 4.77 4.58
CA LYS A 349 0.60 3.87 5.69
C LYS A 349 -0.31 2.64 5.75
N LYS A 350 -1.04 2.35 4.70
CA LYS A 350 -1.95 1.22 4.68
C LYS A 350 -1.20 -0.11 4.70
N VAL A 351 -1.57 -0.96 5.62
CA VAL A 351 -1.08 -2.35 5.75
C VAL A 351 -2.26 -3.27 5.97
N PHE A 352 -2.33 -4.32 5.16
CA PHE A 352 -3.23 -5.45 5.36
C PHE A 352 -2.47 -6.65 5.90
N PHE A 353 -3.15 -7.52 6.63
CA PHE A 353 -2.70 -8.90 6.82
C PHE A 353 -3.50 -9.82 5.91
N ILE A 354 -2.81 -10.70 5.23
CA ILE A 354 -3.40 -11.75 4.41
C ILE A 354 -3.28 -13.03 5.19
N ARG A 355 -4.40 -13.72 5.39
CA ARG A 355 -4.49 -14.96 6.14
C ARG A 355 -4.97 -16.11 5.27
N PHE A 356 -4.28 -17.23 5.35
CA PHE A 356 -4.66 -18.51 4.75
C PHE A 356 -5.15 -19.43 5.88
N THR A 357 -6.47 -19.52 6.05
CA THR A 357 -7.05 -20.28 7.17
C THR A 357 -6.99 -21.77 6.95
N LYS A 358 -7.03 -22.55 8.04
CA LYS A 358 -7.09 -24.03 7.98
C LYS A 358 -8.38 -24.53 7.32
N ASN A 359 -9.38 -23.71 7.15
CA ASN A 359 -10.63 -24.00 6.43
C ASN A 359 -10.54 -23.69 4.93
N PHE A 360 -9.33 -23.50 4.40
CA PHE A 360 -9.08 -23.16 2.99
C PHE A 360 -9.70 -21.82 2.55
N GLU A 361 -9.83 -20.89 3.46
CA GLU A 361 -10.27 -19.53 3.18
C GLU A 361 -9.08 -18.59 3.11
N LEU A 362 -9.18 -17.62 2.20
CA LEU A 362 -8.21 -16.55 2.08
C LEU A 362 -8.87 -15.27 2.56
N VAL A 363 -8.32 -14.67 3.61
CA VAL A 363 -8.88 -13.50 4.27
C VAL A 363 -7.91 -12.33 4.17
N LYS A 364 -8.44 -11.18 3.80
CA LYS A 364 -7.71 -9.90 3.82
C LYS A 364 -8.18 -9.13 5.05
N LEU A 365 -7.32 -9.05 6.08
CA LEU A 365 -7.61 -8.33 7.31
C LEU A 365 -7.21 -6.86 7.14
N ASP A 366 -8.19 -5.99 7.27
CA ASP A 366 -8.01 -4.55 7.26
C ASP A 366 -8.10 -4.01 8.69
N PHE A 367 -7.07 -3.32 9.13
CA PHE A 367 -7.00 -2.70 10.44
C PHE A 367 -7.28 -1.20 10.29
N GLU A 368 -8.44 -0.75 10.70
CA GLU A 368 -8.84 0.66 10.74
C GLU A 368 -8.32 1.37 12.00
#